data_50d4adcd4a9c7bd89ba0b296c4e7492c
#
_entry.id   50d4adcd4a9c7bd89ba0b296c4e7492c
#
_cell.length_a   1.000
_cell.length_b   1.000
_cell.length_c   1.000
_cell.angle_alpha   90.00
_cell.angle_beta   90.00
_cell.angle_gamma   90.00
#
_symmetry.space_group_name_H-M   'P 1'
#
loop_
_entity.id
_entity.type
_entity.pdbx_description
1 polymer ?
#
loop_
_entity_poly.entity_id
_entity_poly.type
_entity_poly.pdbx_seq_one_letter_code
_entity_poly.pdbx_strand_id
1 'polypeptide(L)'
;MHHQLLIEKISSVLGATDSTYAEKLTQMFDKASRIFVAGAGRSGLVARFFSMRLMHAGYNVYIVGESVTPSIQKGDLFIVITGSGETETMITFTKRAKQVGTQIVTISAKSKSTIADMSDLVCQIGNPDQYGKVVGIPMGTTFELSTLIFLEATVSHIIHKKGIAEESMRAIYANLQ
;
A
#
# COMPACT_ATOMS: atom_id res chain seq x y z
N MET A 1 -24.66 -15.37 3.21
CA MET A 1 -23.66 -15.40 4.31
C MET A 1 -22.70 -14.23 4.15
N HIS A 2 -22.29 -13.58 5.24
CA HIS A 2 -21.51 -12.31 5.20
C HIS A 2 -20.17 -12.44 4.46
N HIS A 3 -19.48 -13.59 4.53
CA HIS A 3 -18.22 -13.78 3.81
C HIS A 3 -18.41 -13.79 2.29
N GLN A 4 -19.50 -14.33 1.76
CA GLN A 4 -19.79 -14.30 0.32
C GLN A 4 -20.01 -12.86 -0.16
N LEU A 5 -20.79 -12.07 0.61
CA LEU A 5 -21.00 -10.66 0.34
C LEU A 5 -19.69 -9.88 0.32
N LEU A 6 -18.77 -10.18 1.24
CA LEU A 6 -17.44 -9.56 1.26
C LEU A 6 -16.62 -9.94 0.02
N ILE A 7 -16.60 -11.21 -0.35
CA ILE A 7 -15.86 -11.69 -1.55
C ILE A 7 -16.38 -11.02 -2.82
N GLU A 8 -17.70 -10.96 -2.99
CA GLU A 8 -18.33 -10.29 -4.15
C GLU A 8 -17.97 -8.81 -4.20
N LYS A 9 -18.04 -8.13 -3.05
CA LYS A 9 -17.72 -6.71 -2.94
C LYS A 9 -16.26 -6.43 -3.26
N ILE A 10 -15.33 -7.20 -2.71
CA ILE A 10 -13.90 -7.09 -2.97
C ILE A 10 -13.59 -7.39 -4.43
N SER A 11 -14.19 -8.44 -5.01
CA SER A 11 -14.02 -8.79 -6.41
C SER A 11 -14.46 -7.65 -7.34
N SER A 12 -15.61 -7.02 -7.04
CA SER A 12 -16.10 -5.85 -7.77
C SER A 12 -15.11 -4.67 -7.72
N VAL A 13 -14.57 -4.37 -6.53
CA VAL A 13 -13.60 -3.28 -6.34
C VAL A 13 -12.31 -3.56 -7.10
N LEU A 14 -11.78 -4.77 -6.98
CA LEU A 14 -10.54 -5.16 -7.66
C LEU A 14 -10.70 -5.19 -9.18
N GLY A 15 -11.87 -5.61 -9.68
CA GLY A 15 -12.19 -5.59 -11.10
C GLY A 15 -12.26 -4.18 -11.70
N ALA A 16 -12.52 -3.15 -10.87
CA ALA A 16 -12.52 -1.74 -11.26
C ALA A 16 -11.18 -1.03 -11.02
N THR A 17 -10.19 -1.72 -10.42
CA THR A 17 -8.87 -1.15 -10.15
C THR A 17 -8.00 -1.25 -11.41
N ASP A 18 -7.27 -0.17 -11.73
CA ASP A 18 -6.38 -0.12 -12.89
C ASP A 18 -5.28 -1.20 -12.79
N SER A 19 -5.28 -2.12 -13.75
CA SER A 19 -4.32 -3.23 -13.82
C SER A 19 -2.87 -2.78 -14.07
N THR A 20 -2.64 -1.55 -14.51
CA THR A 20 -1.31 -1.00 -14.76
C THR A 20 -0.57 -0.59 -13.49
N TYR A 21 -1.27 -0.47 -12.37
CA TYR A 21 -0.65 -0.02 -11.11
C TYR A 21 0.44 -0.96 -10.61
N ALA A 22 0.27 -2.27 -10.74
CA ALA A 22 1.30 -3.23 -10.31
C ALA A 22 2.65 -2.99 -11.02
N GLU A 23 2.62 -2.74 -12.33
CA GLU A 23 3.81 -2.43 -13.10
C GLU A 23 4.41 -1.06 -12.73
N LYS A 24 3.57 -0.03 -12.59
CA LYS A 24 4.02 1.31 -12.18
C LYS A 24 4.67 1.29 -10.81
N LEU A 25 4.06 0.59 -9.85
CA LEU A 25 4.60 0.41 -8.50
C LEU A 25 5.94 -0.33 -8.53
N THR A 26 6.05 -1.42 -9.29
CA THR A 26 7.29 -2.18 -9.45
C THR A 26 8.43 -1.28 -9.93
N GLN A 27 8.18 -0.46 -10.95
CA GLN A 27 9.18 0.47 -11.49
C GLN A 27 9.62 1.53 -10.46
N MET A 28 8.70 2.00 -9.61
CA MET A 28 9.04 2.96 -8.55
C MET A 28 9.82 2.29 -7.42
N PHE A 29 9.47 1.05 -7.05
CA PHE A 29 10.20 0.28 -6.04
C PHE A 29 11.63 -0.01 -6.48
N ASP A 30 11.83 -0.37 -7.74
CA ASP A 30 13.14 -0.70 -8.29
C ASP A 30 14.08 0.52 -8.39
N LYS A 31 13.53 1.72 -8.48
CA LYS A 31 14.30 2.97 -8.52
C LYS A 31 14.61 3.53 -7.13
N ALA A 32 13.83 3.13 -6.12
CA ALA A 32 13.98 3.66 -4.77
C ALA A 32 15.18 3.06 -4.05
N SER A 33 15.92 3.89 -3.31
CA SER A 33 16.97 3.42 -2.41
C SER A 33 16.39 2.65 -1.23
N ARG A 34 15.30 3.16 -0.67
CA ARG A 34 14.54 2.58 0.44
C ARG A 34 13.06 2.93 0.27
N ILE A 35 12.20 2.08 0.82
CA ILE A 35 10.75 2.26 0.77
C ILE A 35 10.23 2.50 2.19
N PHE A 36 9.49 3.58 2.39
CA PHE A 36 8.85 3.91 3.65
C PHE A 36 7.34 3.79 3.50
N VAL A 37 6.71 2.97 4.31
CA VAL A 37 5.27 2.70 4.23
C VAL A 37 4.57 3.23 5.46
N ALA A 38 3.48 3.97 5.26
CA ALA A 38 2.66 4.56 6.31
C ALA A 38 1.17 4.27 6.11
N GLY A 39 0.45 4.22 7.20
CA GLY A 39 -1.01 4.12 7.24
C GLY A 39 -1.50 4.30 8.66
N ALA A 40 -2.70 4.85 8.83
CA ALA A 40 -3.32 5.02 10.14
C ALA A 40 -4.34 3.92 10.43
N GLY A 41 -4.46 3.50 11.69
CA GLY A 41 -5.43 2.49 12.10
C GLY A 41 -5.32 1.18 11.32
N ARG A 42 -6.43 0.68 10.77
CA ARG A 42 -6.46 -0.57 10.00
C ARG A 42 -5.65 -0.49 8.70
N SER A 43 -5.58 0.68 8.05
CA SER A 43 -4.67 0.91 6.92
C SER A 43 -3.20 0.74 7.34
N GLY A 44 -2.85 1.05 8.59
CA GLY A 44 -1.53 0.77 9.17
C GLY A 44 -1.24 -0.73 9.31
N LEU A 45 -2.25 -1.56 9.59
CA LEU A 45 -2.09 -3.02 9.59
C LEU A 45 -1.85 -3.55 8.17
N VAL A 46 -2.55 -3.01 7.17
CA VAL A 46 -2.29 -3.32 5.75
C VAL A 46 -0.88 -2.91 5.35
N ALA A 47 -0.43 -1.72 5.79
CA ALA A 47 0.94 -1.25 5.54
C ALA A 47 2.00 -2.21 6.11
N ARG A 48 1.80 -2.72 7.33
CA ARG A 48 2.70 -3.71 7.97
C ARG A 48 2.72 -5.04 7.21
N PHE A 49 1.54 -5.55 6.85
CA PHE A 49 1.41 -6.77 6.06
C PHE A 49 2.18 -6.66 4.74
N PHE A 50 1.95 -5.58 4.01
CA PHE A 50 2.63 -5.31 2.74
C PHE A 50 4.15 -5.13 2.88
N SER A 51 4.59 -4.39 3.89
CA SER A 51 6.02 -4.15 4.14
C SER A 51 6.79 -5.44 4.41
N MET A 52 6.21 -6.37 5.18
CA MET A 52 6.80 -7.68 5.40
C MET A 52 7.00 -8.43 4.08
N ARG A 53 6.01 -8.41 3.20
CA ARG A 53 6.10 -9.10 1.92
C ARG A 53 7.11 -8.44 0.97
N LEU A 54 7.20 -7.11 0.95
CA LEU A 54 8.24 -6.40 0.21
C LEU A 54 9.65 -6.75 0.70
N MET A 55 9.84 -6.87 2.02
CA MET A 55 11.10 -7.30 2.61
C MET A 55 11.46 -8.72 2.14
N HIS A 56 10.50 -9.65 2.14
CA HIS A 56 10.72 -11.00 1.60
C HIS A 56 11.04 -11.01 0.10
N ALA A 57 10.55 -10.02 -0.65
CA ALA A 57 10.91 -9.84 -2.06
C ALA A 57 12.26 -9.13 -2.27
N GLY A 58 13.01 -8.85 -1.19
CA GLY A 58 14.37 -8.31 -1.23
C GLY A 58 14.48 -6.80 -1.22
N TYR A 59 13.36 -6.06 -0.98
CA TYR A 59 13.40 -4.61 -0.88
C TYR A 59 13.81 -4.12 0.52
N ASN A 60 14.49 -3.00 0.58
CA ASN A 60 14.82 -2.31 1.83
C ASN A 60 13.62 -1.44 2.25
N VAL A 61 12.81 -1.94 3.18
CA VAL A 61 11.54 -1.33 3.55
C VAL A 61 11.47 -1.00 5.05
N TYR A 62 10.82 0.11 5.37
CA TYR A 62 10.59 0.60 6.73
C TYR A 62 9.12 0.98 6.92
N ILE A 63 8.62 0.74 8.13
CA ILE A 63 7.28 1.18 8.53
C ILE A 63 7.42 2.47 9.34
N VAL A 64 6.73 3.52 8.90
CA VAL A 64 6.76 4.81 9.60
C VAL A 64 6.12 4.67 10.98
N GLY A 65 6.83 5.13 12.00
CA GLY A 65 6.40 5.06 13.40
C GLY A 65 7.02 3.92 14.21
N GLU A 66 7.80 3.02 13.57
CA GLU A 66 8.59 2.04 14.32
C GLU A 66 9.85 2.68 14.93
N SER A 67 10.30 2.17 16.08
CA SER A 67 11.41 2.74 16.84
C SER A 67 12.73 2.77 16.07
N VAL A 68 12.92 1.86 15.13
CA VAL A 68 14.14 1.73 14.33
C VAL A 68 14.02 2.32 12.92
N THR A 69 12.93 3.04 12.64
CA THR A 69 12.75 3.70 11.34
C THR A 69 13.69 4.88 11.18
N PRO A 70 14.61 4.85 10.21
CA PRO A 70 15.54 5.96 9.98
C PRO A 70 14.83 7.17 9.35
N SER A 71 15.53 8.30 9.28
CA SER A 71 15.02 9.48 8.57
C SER A 71 14.90 9.20 7.06
N ILE A 72 13.78 9.61 6.47
CA ILE A 72 13.56 9.55 5.03
C ILE A 72 14.43 10.59 4.31
N GLN A 73 14.99 10.21 3.14
CA GLN A 73 15.93 11.02 2.37
C GLN A 73 15.49 11.14 0.91
N LYS A 74 16.08 12.09 0.18
CA LYS A 74 15.94 12.16 -1.27
C LYS A 74 16.43 10.85 -1.91
N GLY A 75 15.67 10.32 -2.87
CA GLY A 75 15.93 9.01 -3.49
C GLY A 75 15.20 7.84 -2.83
N ASP A 76 14.57 8.06 -1.66
CA ASP A 76 13.64 7.12 -1.06
C ASP A 76 12.24 7.26 -1.68
N LEU A 77 11.41 6.26 -1.46
CA LEU A 77 10.00 6.24 -1.82
C LEU A 77 9.13 6.26 -0.55
N PHE A 78 8.17 7.17 -0.50
CA PHE A 78 7.15 7.19 0.55
C PHE A 78 5.82 6.65 0.02
N ILE A 79 5.29 5.60 0.64
CA ILE A 79 4.00 5.00 0.31
C ILE A 79 3.03 5.27 1.46
N VAL A 80 1.90 5.91 1.17
CA VAL A 80 0.85 6.14 2.15
C VAL A 80 -0.44 5.41 1.76
N ILE A 81 -0.95 4.59 2.68
CA ILE A 81 -2.20 3.85 2.53
C ILE A 81 -3.28 4.56 3.34
N THR A 82 -4.29 5.07 2.65
CA THR A 82 -5.35 5.88 3.27
C THR A 82 -6.65 5.82 2.48
N GLY A 83 -7.73 5.38 3.09
CA GLY A 83 -9.03 5.30 2.40
C GLY A 83 -9.59 6.67 1.99
N SER A 84 -9.46 7.70 2.84
CA SER A 84 -9.99 9.05 2.61
C SER A 84 -9.02 9.99 1.91
N GLY A 85 -7.72 9.80 2.12
CA GLY A 85 -6.69 10.77 1.73
C GLY A 85 -6.64 12.04 2.58
N GLU A 86 -7.37 12.07 3.73
CA GLU A 86 -7.56 13.26 4.57
C GLU A 86 -7.15 13.03 6.04
N THR A 87 -6.49 11.93 6.36
CA THR A 87 -6.04 11.65 7.73
C THR A 87 -4.90 12.59 8.11
N GLU A 88 -5.08 13.40 9.13
CA GLU A 88 -4.19 14.50 9.51
C GLU A 88 -2.72 14.08 9.72
N THR A 89 -2.50 12.99 10.45
CA THR A 89 -1.14 12.46 10.65
C THR A 89 -0.49 12.01 9.36
N MET A 90 -1.27 11.42 8.43
CA MET A 90 -0.77 11.01 7.11
C MET A 90 -0.49 12.22 6.22
N ILE A 91 -1.32 13.28 6.29
CA ILE A 91 -1.05 14.57 5.62
C ILE A 91 0.28 15.15 6.10
N THR A 92 0.51 15.14 7.42
CA THR A 92 1.75 15.68 8.02
C THR A 92 2.98 14.91 7.54
N PHE A 93 2.93 13.58 7.53
CA PHE A 93 4.02 12.74 7.03
C PHE A 93 4.27 12.95 5.52
N THR A 94 3.19 13.05 4.74
CA THR A 94 3.28 13.28 3.29
C THR A 94 3.90 14.65 2.98
N LYS A 95 3.50 15.70 3.70
CA LYS A 95 4.12 17.03 3.58
C LYS A 95 5.62 16.97 3.87
N ARG A 96 6.01 16.26 4.93
CA ARG A 96 7.43 16.11 5.28
C ARG A 96 8.21 15.36 4.21
N ALA A 97 7.68 14.25 3.71
CA ALA A 97 8.27 13.47 2.62
C ALA A 97 8.47 14.33 1.37
N LYS A 98 7.46 15.14 1.00
CA LYS A 98 7.54 16.09 -0.13
C LYS A 98 8.61 17.15 0.06
N GLN A 99 8.73 17.74 1.27
CA GLN A 99 9.77 18.72 1.58
C GLN A 99 11.20 18.17 1.45
N VAL A 100 11.38 16.89 1.77
CA VAL A 100 12.67 16.19 1.61
C VAL A 100 12.98 15.89 0.15
N GLY A 101 11.98 15.88 -0.72
CA GLY A 101 12.12 15.58 -2.15
C GLY A 101 12.09 14.09 -2.47
N THR A 102 11.35 13.30 -1.69
CA THR A 102 11.09 11.89 -2.01
C THR A 102 10.01 11.76 -3.07
N GLN A 103 9.99 10.64 -3.79
CA GLN A 103 8.81 10.24 -4.54
C GLN A 103 7.70 9.76 -3.59
N ILE A 104 6.45 10.05 -3.93
CA ILE A 104 5.30 9.76 -3.09
C ILE A 104 4.27 8.95 -3.87
N VAL A 105 3.87 7.82 -3.30
CA VAL A 105 2.76 6.99 -3.78
C VAL A 105 1.63 7.03 -2.77
N THR A 106 0.42 7.33 -3.23
CA THR A 106 -0.80 7.18 -2.42
C THR A 106 -1.61 5.99 -2.92
N ILE A 107 -2.02 5.12 -1.99
CA ILE A 107 -2.98 4.03 -2.22
C ILE A 107 -4.26 4.41 -1.50
N SER A 108 -5.33 4.68 -2.26
CA SER A 108 -6.54 5.30 -1.71
C SER A 108 -7.81 4.80 -2.40
N ALA A 109 -8.95 4.96 -1.72
CA ALA A 109 -10.27 4.80 -2.33
C ALA A 109 -10.65 6.00 -3.24
N LYS A 110 -9.87 7.09 -3.19
CA LYS A 110 -10.14 8.34 -3.92
C LYS A 110 -8.92 8.76 -4.74
N SER A 111 -9.17 9.22 -5.96
CA SER A 111 -8.12 9.78 -6.82
C SER A 111 -7.78 11.24 -6.50
N LYS A 112 -8.66 11.95 -5.77
CA LYS A 112 -8.49 13.35 -5.36
C LYS A 112 -8.63 13.49 -3.87
N SER A 113 -7.64 14.07 -3.23
CA SER A 113 -7.59 14.38 -1.80
C SER A 113 -6.36 15.21 -1.49
N THR A 114 -6.27 15.75 -0.28
CA THR A 114 -5.09 16.51 0.18
C THR A 114 -3.78 15.71 0.01
N ILE A 115 -3.80 14.41 0.31
CA ILE A 115 -2.62 13.54 0.13
C ILE A 115 -2.38 13.24 -1.34
N ALA A 116 -3.43 12.95 -2.12
CA ALA A 116 -3.32 12.67 -3.55
C ALA A 116 -2.68 13.84 -4.32
N ASP A 117 -3.03 15.08 -3.98
CA ASP A 117 -2.49 16.30 -4.61
C ASP A 117 -0.98 16.51 -4.35
N MET A 118 -0.42 15.82 -3.37
CA MET A 118 1.01 15.83 -3.06
C MET A 118 1.78 14.66 -3.70
N SER A 119 1.09 13.70 -4.29
CA SER A 119 1.65 12.41 -4.73
C SER A 119 2.08 12.41 -6.19
N ASP A 120 3.16 11.68 -6.48
CA ASP A 120 3.64 11.43 -7.85
C ASP A 120 2.83 10.33 -8.55
N LEU A 121 2.27 9.40 -7.77
CA LEU A 121 1.36 8.36 -8.24
C LEU A 121 0.23 8.16 -7.23
N VAL A 122 -1.00 8.14 -7.71
CA VAL A 122 -2.19 7.77 -6.93
C VAL A 122 -2.75 6.47 -7.50
N CYS A 123 -2.66 5.41 -6.71
CA CYS A 123 -3.32 4.14 -7.00
C CYS A 123 -4.71 4.17 -6.37
N GLN A 124 -5.71 4.49 -7.17
CA GLN A 124 -7.10 4.43 -6.73
C GLN A 124 -7.58 2.97 -6.76
N ILE A 125 -7.99 2.46 -5.61
CA ILE A 125 -8.52 1.10 -5.47
C ILE A 125 -10.01 1.14 -5.70
N GLY A 126 -10.45 0.59 -6.83
CA GLY A 126 -11.86 0.62 -7.24
C GLY A 126 -12.39 2.03 -7.57
N ASN A 127 -13.70 2.17 -7.56
CA ASN A 127 -14.40 3.44 -7.77
C ASN A 127 -15.03 3.95 -6.47
N PRO A 128 -15.15 5.27 -6.26
CA PRO A 128 -15.67 5.86 -5.02
C PRO A 128 -17.09 5.40 -4.65
N ASP A 129 -17.97 5.14 -5.62
CA ASP A 129 -19.32 4.66 -5.44
C ASP A 129 -19.40 3.23 -4.86
N GLN A 130 -18.32 2.45 -5.01
CA GLN A 130 -18.23 1.09 -4.46
C GLN A 130 -18.01 1.07 -2.93
N TYR A 131 -17.73 2.19 -2.30
CA TYR A 131 -17.46 2.31 -0.86
C TYR A 131 -18.64 2.78 -0.03
N GLY A 132 -19.84 2.79 -0.61
CA GLY A 132 -21.09 3.10 0.09
C GLY A 132 -21.35 2.14 1.26
N LYS A 133 -22.19 2.59 2.21
CA LYS A 133 -22.58 1.79 3.37
C LYS A 133 -23.28 0.51 2.93
N VAL A 134 -22.83 -0.62 3.42
CA VAL A 134 -23.45 -1.93 3.20
C VAL A 134 -23.84 -2.51 4.56
N VAL A 135 -25.09 -2.96 4.68
CA VAL A 135 -25.59 -3.59 5.92
C VAL A 135 -24.78 -4.86 6.19
N GLY A 136 -24.26 -4.99 7.41
CA GLY A 136 -23.45 -6.14 7.83
C GLY A 136 -21.96 -6.07 7.46
N ILE A 137 -21.51 -5.02 6.77
CA ILE A 137 -20.08 -4.77 6.52
C ILE A 137 -19.65 -3.52 7.31
N PRO A 138 -18.70 -3.63 8.26
CA PRO A 138 -18.17 -2.48 8.98
C PRO A 138 -17.51 -1.48 8.03
N MET A 139 -17.54 -0.19 8.40
CA MET A 139 -16.91 0.89 7.66
C MET A 139 -15.40 0.64 7.48
N GLY A 140 -14.89 0.90 6.28
CA GLY A 140 -13.48 0.71 5.94
C GLY A 140 -13.12 -0.70 5.44
N THR A 141 -13.85 -1.73 5.86
CA THR A 141 -13.54 -3.13 5.55
C THR A 141 -13.32 -3.40 4.05
N THR A 142 -14.19 -2.87 3.20
CA THR A 142 -14.07 -3.05 1.74
C THR A 142 -12.76 -2.48 1.21
N PHE A 143 -12.38 -1.26 1.61
CA PHE A 143 -11.13 -0.64 1.18
C PHE A 143 -9.92 -1.43 1.69
N GLU A 144 -9.90 -1.74 2.96
CA GLU A 144 -8.75 -2.38 3.62
C GLU A 144 -8.47 -3.76 3.04
N LEU A 145 -9.50 -4.59 2.88
CA LEU A 145 -9.32 -5.93 2.31
C LEU A 145 -9.03 -5.90 0.80
N SER A 146 -9.65 -5.01 0.03
CA SER A 146 -9.31 -4.84 -1.39
C SER A 146 -7.88 -4.36 -1.57
N THR A 147 -7.44 -3.40 -0.75
CA THR A 147 -6.07 -2.90 -0.76
C THR A 147 -5.07 -3.99 -0.39
N LEU A 148 -5.38 -4.80 0.63
CA LEU A 148 -4.53 -5.92 1.05
C LEU A 148 -4.31 -6.90 -0.11
N ILE A 149 -5.38 -7.31 -0.78
CA ILE A 149 -5.31 -8.25 -1.91
C ILE A 149 -4.60 -7.61 -3.11
N PHE A 150 -4.89 -6.34 -3.42
CA PHE A 150 -4.21 -5.61 -4.49
C PHE A 150 -2.69 -5.55 -4.27
N LEU A 151 -2.25 -5.25 -3.06
CA LEU A 151 -0.82 -5.15 -2.73
C LEU A 151 -0.14 -6.52 -2.73
N GLU A 152 -0.81 -7.58 -2.25
CA GLU A 152 -0.29 -8.95 -2.33
C GLU A 152 -0.18 -9.40 -3.79
N ALA A 153 -1.15 -9.10 -4.64
CA ALA A 153 -1.09 -9.35 -6.07
C ALA A 153 0.04 -8.56 -6.76
N THR A 154 0.31 -7.33 -6.31
CA THR A 154 1.45 -6.52 -6.79
C THR A 154 2.77 -7.21 -6.45
N VAL A 155 2.94 -7.71 -5.24
CA VAL A 155 4.16 -8.46 -4.88
C VAL A 155 4.26 -9.77 -5.65
N SER A 156 3.15 -10.47 -5.86
CA SER A 156 3.10 -11.67 -6.72
C SER A 156 3.57 -11.35 -8.15
N HIS A 157 3.14 -10.22 -8.70
CA HIS A 157 3.64 -9.73 -10.00
C HIS A 157 5.15 -9.50 -9.99
N ILE A 158 5.69 -8.87 -8.94
CA ILE A 158 7.13 -8.64 -8.79
C ILE A 158 7.92 -9.96 -8.73
N ILE A 159 7.45 -10.91 -7.91
CA ILE A 159 8.08 -12.23 -7.77
C ILE A 159 8.15 -12.94 -9.12
N HIS A 160 7.05 -12.97 -9.84
CA HIS A 160 6.98 -13.58 -11.18
C HIS A 160 7.90 -12.88 -12.18
N LYS A 161 7.81 -11.55 -12.26
CA LYS A 161 8.60 -10.75 -13.20
C LYS A 161 10.10 -10.85 -12.98
N LYS A 162 10.54 -10.93 -11.72
CA LYS A 162 11.96 -10.99 -11.35
C LYS A 162 12.49 -12.41 -11.19
N GLY A 163 11.65 -13.43 -11.28
CA GLY A 163 12.04 -14.81 -11.05
C GLY A 163 12.57 -15.06 -9.64
N ILE A 164 11.97 -14.41 -8.62
CA ILE A 164 12.39 -14.57 -7.22
C ILE A 164 12.00 -15.97 -6.74
N ALA A 165 13.01 -16.77 -6.37
CA ALA A 165 12.78 -18.12 -5.87
C ALA A 165 12.16 -18.12 -4.47
N GLU A 166 11.24 -19.06 -4.21
CA GLU A 166 10.60 -19.19 -2.90
C GLU A 166 11.61 -19.49 -1.79
N GLU A 167 12.66 -20.25 -2.08
CA GLU A 167 13.75 -20.54 -1.16
C GLU A 167 14.47 -19.27 -0.70
N SER A 168 14.69 -18.31 -1.61
CA SER A 168 15.30 -17.01 -1.27
C SER A 168 14.41 -16.22 -0.33
N MET A 169 13.10 -16.25 -0.53
CA MET A 169 12.14 -15.62 0.36
C MET A 169 12.11 -16.30 1.73
N ARG A 170 12.13 -17.65 1.75
CA ARG A 170 12.14 -18.43 3.00
C ARG A 170 13.38 -18.18 3.84
N ALA A 171 14.54 -17.97 3.21
CA ALA A 171 15.81 -17.74 3.90
C ALA A 171 15.80 -16.47 4.78
N ILE A 172 14.92 -15.51 4.49
CA ILE A 172 14.80 -14.23 5.22
C ILE A 172 13.49 -14.12 6.04
N TYR A 173 12.73 -15.22 6.17
CA TYR A 173 11.62 -15.27 7.10
C TYR A 173 12.11 -15.12 8.55
N ALA A 174 11.31 -14.43 9.36
CA ALA A 174 11.61 -14.26 10.77
C ALA A 174 11.75 -15.63 11.47
N ASN A 175 12.84 -15.79 12.23
CA ASN A 175 13.17 -17.03 12.94
C ASN A 175 13.24 -16.84 14.47
N LEU A 176 12.84 -15.66 14.96
CA LEU A 176 12.74 -15.31 16.37
C LEU A 176 11.28 -15.06 16.82
N GLN A 177 10.34 -15.80 16.23
CA GLN A 177 8.91 -15.73 16.57
C GLN A 177 8.50 -16.96 17.36
#